data_d1db021bddeeaf763aa6fd64d2d63e26
#
_entry.id   d1db021bddeeaf763aa6fd64d2d63e26
#
_cell.length_a   1.000
_cell.length_b   1.000
_cell.length_c   1.000
_cell.angle_alpha   90.00
_cell.angle_beta   90.00
_cell.angle_gamma   90.00
#
_symmetry.space_group_name_H-M   'P 1'
#
loop_
_entity.id
_entity.type
_entity.pdbx_description
1 polymer ?
#
loop_
_entity_poly.entity_id
_entity_poly.type
_entity_poly.pdbx_seq_one_letter_code
_entity_poly.pdbx_strand_id
1 'polypeptide(L)'
;MTESKARELKLKPLGVVRSYAAAGVDIKKEPLLIGPVYAIPRALKMAGIKWSDLDLYEIHEAFAAQVLATIRAIESRDWAKTKMGLDQAIGSVDNTKLNVNGGSIPLGHPFGATGGRLILQTLHELRARKKNLGIISVCAAGGLGSVMVVEAI
;
A
#
# COMPACT_ATOMS: atom_id res chain seq x y z
N MET A 1 14.77 -11.92 -2.55
CA MET A 1 16.13 -12.37 -2.13
C MET A 1 16.84 -11.25 -1.40
N THR A 2 17.96 -11.53 -0.74
CA THR A 2 18.82 -10.50 -0.14
C THR A 2 19.65 -9.78 -1.21
N GLU A 3 20.12 -8.58 -0.90
CA GLU A 3 21.01 -7.83 -1.80
C GLU A 3 22.30 -8.59 -2.12
N SER A 4 22.91 -9.25 -1.11
CA SER A 4 24.10 -10.10 -1.32
C SER A 4 23.83 -11.23 -2.31
N LYS A 5 22.66 -11.87 -2.25
CA LYS A 5 22.29 -12.93 -3.19
C LYS A 5 22.04 -12.40 -4.60
N ALA A 6 21.44 -11.22 -4.73
CA ALA A 6 21.28 -10.59 -6.05
C ALA A 6 22.62 -10.28 -6.70
N ARG A 7 23.59 -9.76 -5.93
CA ARG A 7 24.96 -9.50 -6.41
C ARG A 7 25.67 -10.79 -6.81
N GLU A 8 25.61 -11.83 -6.00
CA GLU A 8 26.18 -13.16 -6.31
C GLU A 8 25.68 -13.70 -7.65
N LEU A 9 24.35 -13.59 -7.86
CA LEU A 9 23.69 -14.05 -9.08
C LEU A 9 23.79 -13.04 -10.26
N LYS A 10 24.48 -11.92 -10.08
CA LYS A 10 24.60 -10.83 -11.08
C LYS A 10 23.25 -10.34 -11.60
N LEU A 11 22.22 -10.36 -10.75
CA LEU A 11 20.89 -9.86 -11.09
C LEU A 11 20.84 -8.34 -10.89
N LYS A 12 20.05 -7.67 -11.72
CA LYS A 12 19.70 -6.25 -11.55
C LYS A 12 18.32 -6.19 -10.87
N PRO A 13 18.24 -5.86 -9.57
CA PRO A 13 16.95 -5.72 -8.90
C PRO A 13 16.11 -4.61 -9.53
N LEU A 14 14.79 -4.78 -9.53
CA LEU A 14 13.85 -3.72 -9.93
C LEU A 14 13.70 -2.68 -8.82
N GLY A 15 13.85 -3.10 -7.58
CA GLY A 15 13.70 -2.27 -6.41
C GLY A 15 13.91 -3.05 -5.13
N VAL A 16 13.69 -2.39 -3.99
CA VAL A 16 13.82 -2.94 -2.65
C VAL A 16 12.53 -2.79 -1.86
N VAL A 17 12.28 -3.72 -0.94
CA VAL A 17 11.23 -3.59 0.07
C VAL A 17 11.79 -2.77 1.22
N ARG A 18 11.23 -1.58 1.45
CA ARG A 18 11.63 -0.67 2.53
C ARG A 18 10.99 -1.06 3.86
N SER A 19 9.72 -1.47 3.81
CA SER A 19 9.00 -1.90 5.00
C SER A 19 7.80 -2.78 4.64
N TYR A 20 7.33 -3.51 5.64
CA TYR A 20 6.10 -4.29 5.60
C TYR A 20 5.38 -4.18 6.93
N ALA A 21 4.07 -3.99 6.90
CA ALA A 21 3.23 -4.01 8.08
C ALA A 21 1.92 -4.74 7.80
N ALA A 22 1.38 -5.39 8.82
CA ALA A 22 0.06 -6.01 8.78
C ALA A 22 -0.78 -5.51 9.95
N ALA A 23 -2.10 -5.54 9.77
CA ALA A 23 -3.08 -5.25 10.80
C ALA A 23 -4.28 -6.17 10.66
N GLY A 24 -4.90 -6.49 11.79
CA GLY A 24 -6.21 -7.13 11.86
C GLY A 24 -7.18 -6.24 12.60
N VAL A 25 -8.45 -6.21 12.19
CA VAL A 25 -9.52 -5.48 12.84
C VAL A 25 -10.66 -6.39 13.24
N ASP A 26 -11.38 -6.03 14.31
CA ASP A 26 -12.61 -6.71 14.70
C ASP A 26 -13.73 -6.32 13.72
N ILE A 27 -14.09 -7.25 12.84
CA ILE A 27 -15.12 -7.05 11.81
C ILE A 27 -16.53 -6.81 12.36
N LYS A 28 -16.75 -6.99 13.68
CA LYS A 28 -18.00 -6.63 14.33
C LYS A 28 -18.06 -5.15 14.72
N LYS A 29 -16.91 -4.46 14.76
CA LYS A 29 -16.76 -3.07 15.20
C LYS A 29 -16.24 -2.15 14.12
N GLU A 30 -15.57 -2.70 13.13
CA GLU A 30 -14.92 -1.94 12.06
C GLU A 30 -15.45 -2.37 10.69
N PRO A 31 -15.42 -1.49 9.69
CA PRO A 31 -15.77 -1.88 8.33
C PRO A 31 -14.90 -3.04 7.85
N LEU A 32 -15.54 -4.02 7.23
CA LEU A 32 -14.84 -5.11 6.56
C LEU A 32 -13.87 -4.52 5.54
N LEU A 33 -12.65 -5.06 5.47
CA LEU A 33 -11.60 -4.66 4.53
C LEU A 33 -10.91 -3.31 4.84
N ILE A 34 -11.17 -2.69 6.01
CA ILE A 34 -10.48 -1.45 6.41
C ILE A 34 -9.08 -1.69 7.03
N GLY A 35 -8.71 -2.94 7.28
CA GLY A 35 -7.45 -3.32 7.94
C GLY A 35 -6.20 -2.60 7.43
N PRO A 36 -6.03 -2.37 6.12
CA PRO A 36 -4.86 -1.66 5.61
C PRO A 36 -4.67 -0.26 6.17
N VAL A 37 -5.74 0.48 6.47
CA VAL A 37 -5.64 1.84 7.02
C VAL A 37 -4.86 1.85 8.34
N TYR A 38 -4.98 0.81 9.15
CA TYR A 38 -4.24 0.64 10.41
C TYR A 38 -2.78 0.20 10.19
N ALA A 39 -2.48 -0.47 9.08
CA ALA A 39 -1.13 -0.90 8.74
C ALA A 39 -0.29 0.21 8.09
N ILE A 40 -0.92 1.13 7.34
CA ILE A 40 -0.25 2.21 6.61
C ILE A 40 0.68 3.05 7.51
N PRO A 41 0.24 3.64 8.65
CA PRO A 41 1.12 4.45 9.47
C PRO A 41 2.32 3.66 10.02
N ARG A 42 2.13 2.36 10.29
CA ARG A 42 3.21 1.48 10.75
C ARG A 42 4.25 1.26 9.66
N ALA A 43 3.80 0.98 8.44
CA ALA A 43 4.69 0.78 7.29
C ALA A 43 5.48 2.06 6.97
N LEU A 44 4.82 3.23 6.96
CA LEU A 44 5.47 4.51 6.75
C LEU A 44 6.51 4.81 7.83
N LYS A 45 6.17 4.61 9.10
CA LYS A 45 7.10 4.78 10.23
C LYS A 45 8.32 3.87 10.11
N MET A 46 8.12 2.59 9.77
CA MET A 46 9.22 1.62 9.59
C MET A 46 10.11 1.99 8.41
N ALA A 47 9.55 2.55 7.33
CA ALA A 47 10.30 3.04 6.18
C ALA A 47 11.01 4.38 6.44
N GLY A 48 10.65 5.10 7.52
CA GLY A 48 11.19 6.42 7.86
C GLY A 48 10.70 7.53 6.92
N ILE A 49 9.49 7.39 6.35
CA ILE A 49 8.91 8.33 5.38
C ILE A 49 7.50 8.78 5.80
N LYS A 50 7.03 9.83 5.15
CA LYS A 50 5.65 10.33 5.27
C LYS A 50 4.83 9.92 4.05
N TRP A 51 3.50 10.01 4.15
CA TRP A 51 2.58 9.80 3.03
C TRP A 51 2.90 10.71 1.84
N SER A 52 3.27 11.97 2.11
CA SER A 52 3.62 12.96 1.10
C SER A 52 4.83 12.61 0.25
N ASP A 53 5.71 11.75 0.75
CA ASP A 53 6.94 11.35 0.07
C ASP A 53 6.70 10.27 -1.00
N LEU A 54 5.49 9.68 -1.01
CA LEU A 54 5.11 8.64 -1.94
C LEU A 54 4.82 9.20 -3.34
N ASP A 55 5.34 8.53 -4.34
CA ASP A 55 5.11 8.83 -5.74
C ASP A 55 3.93 8.07 -6.34
N LEU A 56 3.66 6.84 -5.86
CA LEU A 56 2.57 5.99 -6.32
C LEU A 56 1.88 5.29 -5.16
N TYR A 57 0.56 5.08 -5.31
CA TYR A 57 -0.28 4.30 -4.40
C TYR A 57 -0.97 3.19 -5.17
N GLU A 58 -0.77 1.95 -4.75
CA GLU A 58 -1.53 0.79 -5.24
C GLU A 58 -2.43 0.28 -4.12
N ILE A 59 -3.71 0.58 -4.20
CA ILE A 59 -4.73 0.08 -3.28
C ILE A 59 -5.49 -1.04 -3.97
N HIS A 60 -5.39 -2.26 -3.43
CA HIS A 60 -6.13 -3.40 -3.96
C HIS A 60 -7.63 -3.11 -3.96
N GLU A 61 -8.26 -3.31 -5.10
CA GLU A 61 -9.67 -3.03 -5.35
C GLU A 61 -10.49 -4.32 -5.19
N ALA A 62 -10.73 -4.76 -3.96
CA ALA A 62 -11.69 -5.83 -3.71
C ALA A 62 -13.11 -5.37 -4.08
N PHE A 63 -13.43 -4.10 -3.77
CA PHE A 63 -14.66 -3.40 -4.13
C PHE A 63 -14.39 -1.90 -4.26
N ALA A 64 -15.05 -1.21 -5.18
CA ALA A 64 -14.94 0.24 -5.31
C ALA A 64 -15.29 0.98 -4.00
N ALA A 65 -16.34 0.55 -3.33
CA ALA A 65 -16.76 1.14 -2.04
C ALA A 65 -15.68 1.00 -0.95
N GLN A 66 -14.95 -0.12 -0.92
CA GLN A 66 -13.86 -0.34 0.03
C GLN A 66 -12.68 0.61 -0.26
N VAL A 67 -12.32 0.82 -1.53
CA VAL A 67 -11.25 1.77 -1.90
C VAL A 67 -11.64 3.18 -1.47
N LEU A 68 -12.85 3.62 -1.76
CA LEU A 68 -13.36 4.94 -1.34
C LEU A 68 -13.38 5.08 0.19
N ALA A 69 -13.78 4.06 0.93
CA ALA A 69 -13.73 4.06 2.39
C ALA A 69 -12.29 4.17 2.91
N THR A 70 -11.36 3.43 2.29
CA THR A 70 -9.93 3.49 2.62
C THR A 70 -9.36 4.90 2.40
N ILE A 71 -9.65 5.52 1.24
CA ILE A 71 -9.22 6.90 0.93
C ILE A 71 -9.77 7.87 1.97
N ARG A 72 -11.07 7.83 2.24
CA ARG A 72 -11.70 8.70 3.24
C ARG A 72 -11.09 8.55 4.63
N ALA A 73 -10.76 7.32 5.03
CA ALA A 73 -10.12 7.07 6.32
C ALA A 73 -8.67 7.60 6.37
N ILE A 74 -7.91 7.46 5.28
CA ILE A 74 -6.56 8.04 5.16
C ILE A 74 -6.59 9.57 5.32
N GLU A 75 -7.58 10.23 4.72
CA GLU A 75 -7.74 11.70 4.70
C GLU A 75 -8.45 12.27 5.95
N SER A 76 -9.08 11.42 6.75
CA SER A 76 -9.85 11.85 7.89
C SER A 76 -9.00 12.04 9.14
N ARG A 77 -8.91 13.30 9.61
CA ARG A 77 -8.31 13.61 10.91
C ARG A 77 -9.11 13.00 12.06
N ASP A 78 -10.44 13.00 11.97
CA ASP A 78 -11.29 12.42 12.99
C ASP A 78 -11.09 10.92 13.11
N TRP A 79 -11.05 10.19 11.98
CA TRP A 79 -10.71 8.77 11.96
C TRP A 79 -9.33 8.52 12.58
N ALA A 80 -8.33 9.27 12.16
CA ALA A 80 -6.96 9.15 12.64
C ALA A 80 -6.89 9.33 14.17
N LYS A 81 -7.60 10.34 14.69
CA LYS A 81 -7.64 10.63 16.12
C LYS A 81 -8.41 9.57 16.90
N THR A 82 -9.64 9.25 16.48
CA THR A 82 -10.56 8.40 17.26
C THR A 82 -10.21 6.92 17.17
N LYS A 83 -9.69 6.47 16.04
CA LYS A 83 -9.42 5.06 15.77
C LYS A 83 -7.95 4.67 15.93
N MET A 84 -7.03 5.59 15.76
CA MET A 84 -5.59 5.28 15.75
C MET A 84 -4.76 6.09 16.74
N GLY A 85 -5.37 7.09 17.44
CA GLY A 85 -4.65 7.95 18.36
C GLY A 85 -3.63 8.88 17.69
N LEU A 86 -3.83 9.21 16.42
CA LEU A 86 -2.97 10.13 15.67
C LEU A 86 -3.54 11.55 15.72
N ASP A 87 -2.69 12.55 15.82
CA ASP A 87 -3.12 13.95 15.88
C ASP A 87 -3.55 14.53 14.53
N GLN A 88 -3.10 13.92 13.44
CA GLN A 88 -3.34 14.36 12.06
C GLN A 88 -3.81 13.19 11.20
N ALA A 89 -4.47 13.50 10.08
CA ALA A 89 -4.76 12.53 9.04
C ALA A 89 -3.45 11.86 8.56
N ILE A 90 -3.55 10.65 8.02
CA ILE A 90 -2.38 9.93 7.47
C ILE A 90 -1.80 10.73 6.30
N GLY A 91 -2.67 11.27 5.45
CA GLY A 91 -2.30 12.10 4.32
C GLY A 91 -3.48 12.45 3.43
N SER A 92 -3.19 13.02 2.26
CA SER A 92 -4.16 13.27 1.19
C SER A 92 -3.85 12.39 -0.01
N VAL A 93 -4.86 11.80 -0.62
CA VAL A 93 -4.71 10.89 -1.75
C VAL A 93 -4.82 11.67 -3.06
N ASP A 94 -3.72 11.76 -3.78
CA ASP A 94 -3.69 12.30 -5.14
C ASP A 94 -4.13 11.22 -6.13
N ASN A 95 -5.30 11.37 -6.72
CA ASN A 95 -5.85 10.40 -7.68
C ASN A 95 -4.99 10.18 -8.92
N THR A 96 -4.08 11.11 -9.25
CA THR A 96 -3.14 10.96 -10.37
C THR A 96 -2.00 9.97 -10.07
N LYS A 97 -1.86 9.58 -8.80
CA LYS A 97 -0.88 8.62 -8.30
C LYS A 97 -1.51 7.28 -7.91
N LEU A 98 -2.85 7.19 -7.89
CA LEU A 98 -3.58 6.02 -7.41
C LEU A 98 -3.89 5.06 -8.55
N ASN A 99 -3.47 3.78 -8.40
CA ASN A 99 -3.80 2.68 -9.31
C ASN A 99 -3.66 3.07 -10.80
N VAL A 100 -2.57 3.74 -11.12
CA VAL A 100 -2.37 4.46 -12.40
C VAL A 100 -2.44 3.58 -13.66
N ASN A 101 -2.25 2.28 -13.51
CA ASN A 101 -2.37 1.29 -14.57
C ASN A 101 -3.64 0.43 -14.45
N GLY A 102 -4.60 0.87 -13.65
CA GLY A 102 -5.78 0.10 -13.28
C GLY A 102 -5.51 -0.89 -12.14
N GLY A 103 -6.55 -1.18 -11.38
CA GLY A 103 -6.52 -2.08 -10.24
C GLY A 103 -7.21 -3.43 -10.52
N SER A 104 -7.65 -4.09 -9.47
CA SER A 104 -8.26 -5.42 -9.56
C SER A 104 -9.66 -5.44 -10.16
N ILE A 105 -10.38 -4.32 -10.17
CA ILE A 105 -11.70 -4.24 -10.80
C ILE A 105 -11.58 -4.46 -12.30
N PRO A 106 -10.76 -3.71 -13.06
CA PRO A 106 -10.61 -3.92 -14.49
C PRO A 106 -9.73 -5.13 -14.87
N LEU A 107 -8.71 -5.47 -14.03
CA LEU A 107 -7.69 -6.46 -14.39
C LEU A 107 -7.92 -7.85 -13.78
N GLY A 108 -8.77 -7.95 -12.75
CA GLY A 108 -9.02 -9.20 -12.03
C GLY A 108 -8.18 -9.38 -10.76
N HIS A 109 -8.58 -10.38 -9.97
CA HIS A 109 -7.98 -10.66 -8.66
C HIS A 109 -7.66 -12.16 -8.51
N PRO A 110 -6.53 -12.64 -9.03
CA PRO A 110 -6.09 -14.03 -8.84
C PRO A 110 -5.42 -14.21 -7.47
N PHE A 111 -6.15 -14.03 -6.40
CA PHE A 111 -5.84 -14.13 -4.96
C PHE A 111 -4.34 -14.10 -4.60
N GLY A 112 -3.66 -15.25 -4.59
CA GLY A 112 -2.25 -15.37 -4.23
C GLY A 112 -1.28 -14.65 -5.15
N ALA A 113 -1.67 -14.29 -6.38
CA ALA A 113 -0.83 -13.57 -7.33
C ALA A 113 -0.97 -12.05 -7.26
N THR A 114 -2.06 -11.52 -6.69
CA THR A 114 -2.35 -10.08 -6.73
C THR A 114 -1.30 -9.26 -6.03
N GLY A 115 -0.83 -9.65 -4.84
CA GLY A 115 0.22 -8.93 -4.13
C GLY A 115 1.51 -8.82 -4.95
N GLY A 116 1.95 -9.92 -5.57
CA GLY A 116 3.12 -9.94 -6.46
C GLY A 116 2.92 -9.05 -7.69
N ARG A 117 1.73 -9.08 -8.31
CA ARG A 117 1.38 -8.22 -9.43
C ARG A 117 1.49 -6.74 -9.06
N LEU A 118 0.86 -6.32 -7.95
CA LEU A 118 0.88 -4.92 -7.51
C LEU A 118 2.31 -4.43 -7.25
N ILE A 119 3.14 -5.25 -6.59
CA ILE A 119 4.54 -4.90 -6.34
C ILE A 119 5.31 -4.70 -7.65
N LEU A 120 5.22 -5.65 -8.58
CA LEU A 120 5.91 -5.56 -9.87
C LEU A 120 5.42 -4.39 -10.70
N GLN A 121 4.10 -4.18 -10.78
CA GLN A 121 3.47 -3.07 -11.48
C GLN A 121 3.96 -1.73 -10.94
N THR A 122 3.95 -1.56 -9.60
CA THR A 122 4.45 -0.35 -8.93
C THR A 122 5.91 -0.08 -9.28
N LEU A 123 6.79 -1.09 -9.16
CA LEU A 123 8.22 -0.90 -9.43
C LEU A 123 8.50 -0.56 -10.90
N HIS A 124 7.82 -1.20 -11.83
CA HIS A 124 7.95 -0.89 -13.26
C HIS A 124 7.47 0.52 -13.57
N GLU A 125 6.34 0.93 -13.01
CA GLU A 125 5.76 2.25 -13.23
C GLU A 125 6.61 3.37 -12.60
N LEU A 126 7.13 3.16 -11.39
CA LEU A 126 8.08 4.07 -10.75
C LEU A 126 9.30 4.32 -11.65
N ARG A 127 9.88 3.25 -12.19
CA ARG A 127 11.03 3.36 -13.10
C ARG A 127 10.67 4.09 -14.40
N ALA A 128 9.54 3.78 -15.01
CA ALA A 128 9.07 4.44 -16.23
C ALA A 128 8.88 5.95 -16.03
N ARG A 129 8.36 6.35 -14.87
CA ARG A 129 8.17 7.75 -14.48
C ARG A 129 9.41 8.43 -13.91
N LYS A 130 10.52 7.71 -13.72
CA LYS A 130 11.72 8.20 -13.00
C LYS A 130 11.38 8.67 -11.59
N LYS A 131 10.61 7.87 -10.87
CA LYS A 131 10.13 8.04 -9.51
C LYS A 131 10.64 6.91 -8.63
N ASN A 132 10.55 7.05 -7.31
CA ASN A 132 11.25 6.15 -6.41
C ASN A 132 10.33 5.39 -5.45
N LEU A 133 9.37 6.04 -4.79
CA LEU A 133 8.65 5.46 -3.66
C LEU A 133 7.21 5.10 -3.99
N GLY A 134 6.85 3.86 -3.71
CA GLY A 134 5.48 3.37 -3.85
C GLY A 134 4.99 2.66 -2.61
N ILE A 135 3.68 2.71 -2.38
CA ILE A 135 3.01 1.94 -1.33
C ILE A 135 1.99 0.99 -1.96
N ILE A 136 1.99 -0.25 -1.50
CA ILE A 136 1.02 -1.27 -1.88
C ILE A 136 0.19 -1.59 -0.65
N SER A 137 -1.13 -1.53 -0.78
CA SER A 137 -2.11 -1.75 0.27
C SER A 137 -3.11 -2.82 -0.14
N VAL A 138 -3.13 -3.94 0.55
CA VAL A 138 -3.97 -5.09 0.24
C VAL A 138 -4.83 -5.45 1.45
N CYS A 139 -6.14 -5.43 1.28
CA CYS A 139 -7.08 -5.97 2.25
C CYS A 139 -7.33 -7.46 2.00
N ALA A 140 -7.72 -8.17 3.03
CA ALA A 140 -8.17 -9.56 2.90
C ALA A 140 -9.37 -9.83 3.80
N ALA A 141 -10.15 -10.84 3.44
CA ALA A 141 -11.28 -11.32 4.24
C ALA A 141 -10.84 -11.65 5.68
N GLY A 142 -11.76 -11.47 6.65
CA GLY A 142 -11.45 -11.63 8.06
C GLY A 142 -10.89 -10.37 8.74
N GLY A 143 -11.00 -9.20 8.10
CA GLY A 143 -10.55 -7.93 8.69
C GLY A 143 -9.05 -7.70 8.59
N LEU A 144 -8.38 -8.39 7.67
CA LEU A 144 -6.93 -8.30 7.54
C LEU A 144 -6.52 -7.19 6.58
N GLY A 145 -5.34 -6.62 6.83
CA GLY A 145 -4.67 -5.67 5.94
C GLY A 145 -3.17 -5.87 5.93
N SER A 146 -2.59 -5.81 4.74
CA SER A 146 -1.15 -5.88 4.52
C SER A 146 -0.70 -4.66 3.72
N VAL A 147 0.38 -4.03 4.15
CA VAL A 147 0.94 -2.84 3.50
C VAL A 147 2.44 -3.01 3.32
N MET A 148 2.92 -2.66 2.15
CA MET A 148 4.34 -2.69 1.83
C MET A 148 4.76 -1.37 1.20
N VAL A 149 5.90 -0.83 1.64
CA VAL A 149 6.58 0.29 0.97
C VAL A 149 7.73 -0.28 0.15
N VAL A 150 7.79 0.11 -1.12
CA VAL A 150 8.84 -0.28 -2.05
C VAL A 150 9.55 0.93 -2.61
N GLU A 151 10.81 0.75 -2.98
CA GLU A 151 11.63 1.76 -3.64
C GLU A 151 12.21 1.18 -4.92
N ALA A 152 12.04 1.88 -6.05
CA ALA A 152 12.68 1.55 -7.31
C ALA A 152 14.15 1.96 -7.30
N ILE A 153 15.03 1.14 -7.90
CA ILE A 153 16.48 1.36 -7.99
C ILE A 153 17.00 1.16 -9.40
#